data_efc1abf32f5a836597555ca68a8ca34f
#
_entry.id   efc1abf32f5a836597555ca68a8ca34f
#
_cell.length_a   1.000
_cell.length_b   1.000
_cell.length_c   1.000
_cell.angle_alpha   90.00
_cell.angle_beta   90.00
_cell.angle_gamma   90.00
#
_symmetry.space_group_name_H-M   'P 1'
#
loop_
_entity.id
_entity.type
_entity.pdbx_description
1 polymer ?
#
loop_
_entity_poly.entity_id
_entity_poly.type
_entity_poly.pdbx_seq_one_letter_code
_entity_poly.pdbx_strand_id
1 'polypeptide(L)'
;MDITTLKTEFAAKNEVRAKAYDALVAHIKNVLEANIDTKVAEVSRVTDSMAEIKIKADKHSHSFEIYYHQSFGEKSRKLKLNFGCFGSFSSDDACAVHYCEVLGHVAGILSFLEEYLLKIPKAKALFDAYDNARREACHARYALKDAQLEERKHADEIKKAEIASKIAVGAKVVVSKKSRWNNEIVKTIGHITEKNILFKEDYGKRTKKDELIANILSNKWEIAA
;
A
#
# COMPACT_ATOMS: atom_id res chain seq x y z
N MET A 1 19.11 15.52 -1.96
CA MET A 1 18.32 15.54 -3.23
C MET A 1 17.00 16.22 -2.89
N ASP A 2 16.56 17.18 -3.69
CA ASP A 2 15.33 17.93 -3.40
C ASP A 2 14.08 17.04 -3.59
N ILE A 3 13.09 17.22 -2.72
CA ILE A 3 11.82 16.47 -2.74
C ILE A 3 11.10 16.63 -4.06
N THR A 4 11.17 17.79 -4.70
CA THR A 4 10.57 18.03 -6.01
C THR A 4 11.18 17.13 -7.09
N THR A 5 12.51 17.00 -7.08
CA THR A 5 13.25 16.08 -7.97
C THR A 5 12.84 14.63 -7.73
N LEU A 6 12.76 14.20 -6.46
CA LEU A 6 12.32 12.84 -6.10
C LEU A 6 10.87 12.56 -6.50
N LYS A 7 9.96 13.52 -6.40
CA LYS A 7 8.58 13.39 -6.88
C LYS A 7 8.54 13.17 -8.39
N THR A 8 9.33 13.95 -9.14
CA THR A 8 9.41 13.84 -10.60
C THR A 8 9.99 12.49 -11.01
N GLU A 9 11.06 12.05 -10.34
CA GLU A 9 11.66 10.74 -10.58
C GLU A 9 10.69 9.60 -10.29
N PHE A 10 10.00 9.64 -9.14
CA PHE A 10 8.99 8.64 -8.80
C PHE A 10 7.85 8.61 -9.83
N ALA A 11 7.36 9.77 -10.29
CA ALA A 11 6.31 9.85 -11.30
C ALA A 11 6.76 9.20 -12.62
N ALA A 12 7.97 9.51 -13.09
CA ALA A 12 8.53 8.92 -14.30
C ALA A 12 8.70 7.40 -14.19
N LYS A 13 9.26 6.90 -13.07
CA LYS A 13 9.41 5.45 -12.83
C LYS A 13 8.06 4.74 -12.73
N ASN A 14 7.07 5.38 -12.12
CA ASN A 14 5.73 4.82 -12.01
C ASN A 14 5.00 4.76 -13.36
N GLU A 15 5.25 5.71 -14.26
CA GLU A 15 4.75 5.68 -15.63
C GLU A 15 5.36 4.52 -16.44
N VAL A 16 6.68 4.31 -16.34
CA VAL A 16 7.37 3.17 -16.97
C VAL A 16 6.79 1.85 -16.45
N ARG A 17 6.56 1.75 -15.13
CA ARG A 17 5.92 0.58 -14.50
C ARG A 17 4.51 0.35 -15.04
N ALA A 18 3.71 1.39 -15.20
CA ALA A 18 2.34 1.28 -15.72
C ALA A 18 2.34 0.76 -17.17
N LYS A 19 3.19 1.30 -18.03
CA LYS A 19 3.33 0.84 -19.42
C LYS A 19 3.78 -0.62 -19.50
N ALA A 20 4.75 -1.01 -18.67
CA ALA A 20 5.20 -2.41 -18.61
C ALA A 20 4.12 -3.36 -18.08
N TYR A 21 3.30 -2.91 -17.10
CA TYR A 21 2.14 -3.65 -16.61
C TYR A 21 1.10 -3.85 -17.70
N ASP A 22 0.72 -2.80 -18.41
CA ASP A 22 -0.29 -2.87 -19.47
C ASP A 22 0.15 -3.80 -20.62
N ALA A 23 1.43 -3.73 -21.02
CA ALA A 23 1.99 -4.62 -22.02
C ALA A 23 1.98 -6.09 -21.59
N LEU A 24 2.33 -6.37 -20.32
CA LEU A 24 2.30 -7.71 -19.74
C LEU A 24 0.86 -8.26 -19.68
N VAL A 25 -0.07 -7.48 -19.13
CA VAL A 25 -1.48 -7.88 -19.01
C VAL A 25 -2.12 -8.12 -20.37
N ALA A 26 -1.86 -7.25 -21.34
CA ALA A 26 -2.34 -7.42 -22.70
C ALA A 26 -1.81 -8.72 -23.35
N HIS A 27 -0.52 -9.02 -23.15
CA HIS A 27 0.07 -10.25 -23.65
C HIS A 27 -0.58 -11.49 -23.03
N ILE A 28 -0.72 -11.54 -21.69
CA ILE A 28 -1.34 -12.65 -20.98
C ILE A 28 -2.80 -12.83 -21.45
N LYS A 29 -3.55 -11.73 -21.52
CA LYS A 29 -4.94 -11.75 -21.99
C LYS A 29 -5.05 -12.33 -23.39
N ASN A 30 -4.23 -11.87 -24.33
CA ASN A 30 -4.23 -12.35 -25.71
C ASN A 30 -3.90 -13.85 -25.80
N VAL A 31 -2.92 -14.33 -25.01
CA VAL A 31 -2.56 -15.76 -24.97
C VAL A 31 -3.72 -16.59 -24.43
N LEU A 32 -4.38 -16.15 -23.38
CA LEU A 32 -5.53 -16.85 -22.78
C LEU A 32 -6.73 -16.88 -23.74
N GLU A 33 -7.10 -15.71 -24.29
CA GLU A 33 -8.24 -15.60 -25.23
C GLU A 33 -8.05 -16.41 -26.51
N ALA A 34 -6.80 -16.53 -26.99
CA ALA A 34 -6.49 -17.35 -28.17
C ALA A 34 -6.60 -18.88 -27.90
N ASN A 35 -6.60 -19.30 -26.64
CA ASN A 35 -6.54 -20.71 -26.26
C ASN A 35 -7.76 -21.19 -25.45
N ILE A 36 -8.70 -20.32 -25.14
CA ILE A 36 -9.94 -20.66 -24.43
C ILE A 36 -11.10 -20.61 -25.43
N ASP A 37 -11.92 -21.67 -25.44
CA ASP A 37 -13.16 -21.65 -26.22
C ASP A 37 -14.13 -20.62 -25.62
N THR A 38 -14.34 -19.53 -26.35
CA THR A 38 -15.19 -18.41 -25.93
C THR A 38 -16.67 -18.77 -25.79
N LYS A 39 -17.10 -19.92 -26.30
CA LYS A 39 -18.45 -20.45 -26.09
C LYS A 39 -18.63 -21.04 -24.69
N VAL A 40 -17.54 -21.53 -24.10
CA VAL A 40 -17.55 -22.25 -22.82
C VAL A 40 -17.10 -21.35 -21.66
N ALA A 41 -16.14 -20.47 -21.91
CA ALA A 41 -15.56 -19.61 -20.88
C ALA A 41 -15.15 -18.23 -21.42
N GLU A 42 -14.88 -17.31 -20.52
CA GLU A 42 -14.35 -15.98 -20.83
C GLU A 42 -13.27 -15.56 -19.85
N VAL A 43 -12.29 -14.82 -20.34
CA VAL A 43 -11.27 -14.19 -19.51
C VAL A 43 -11.85 -12.93 -18.89
N SER A 44 -12.19 -12.97 -17.60
CA SER A 44 -12.88 -11.87 -16.92
C SER A 44 -11.93 -10.85 -16.32
N ARG A 45 -10.76 -11.31 -15.83
CA ARG A 45 -9.77 -10.46 -15.18
C ARG A 45 -8.36 -10.98 -15.43
N VAL A 46 -7.44 -10.07 -15.73
CA VAL A 46 -6.02 -10.39 -15.87
C VAL A 46 -5.21 -9.35 -15.08
N THR A 47 -4.23 -9.83 -14.32
CA THR A 47 -3.26 -9.01 -13.59
C THR A 47 -1.84 -9.51 -13.87
N ASP A 48 -0.85 -8.94 -13.20
CA ASP A 48 0.56 -9.38 -13.28
C ASP A 48 0.84 -10.73 -12.61
N SER A 49 -0.10 -11.24 -11.83
CA SER A 49 0.09 -12.44 -11.01
C SER A 49 -1.00 -13.50 -11.16
N MET A 50 -2.15 -13.13 -11.71
CA MET A 50 -3.27 -14.04 -11.87
C MET A 50 -4.21 -13.66 -13.02
N ALA A 51 -4.90 -14.63 -13.56
CA ALA A 51 -6.03 -14.45 -14.46
C ALA A 51 -7.25 -15.20 -13.90
N GLU A 52 -8.42 -14.55 -13.96
CA GLU A 52 -9.71 -15.14 -13.64
C GLU A 52 -10.44 -15.52 -14.93
N ILE A 53 -10.93 -16.73 -14.99
CA ILE A 53 -11.68 -17.27 -16.11
C ILE A 53 -13.07 -17.67 -15.61
N LYS A 54 -14.10 -17.05 -16.17
CA LYS A 54 -15.51 -17.34 -15.88
C LYS A 54 -16.06 -18.39 -16.81
N ILE A 55 -16.74 -19.37 -16.26
CA ILE A 55 -17.46 -20.40 -17.00
C ILE A 55 -18.84 -19.85 -17.39
N LYS A 56 -19.19 -19.96 -18.67
CA LYS A 56 -20.51 -19.58 -19.18
C LYS A 56 -21.46 -20.75 -18.98
N ALA A 57 -22.13 -20.79 -17.82
CA ALA A 57 -23.15 -21.78 -17.53
C ALA A 57 -24.53 -21.12 -17.42
N ASP A 58 -25.62 -21.85 -17.83
CA ASP A 58 -26.96 -21.28 -17.96
C ASP A 58 -27.58 -20.72 -16.67
N LYS A 59 -27.15 -21.15 -15.50
CA LYS A 59 -27.76 -20.77 -14.22
C LYS A 59 -26.82 -20.24 -13.15
N HIS A 60 -25.52 -20.51 -13.24
CA HIS A 60 -24.54 -20.11 -12.24
C HIS A 60 -23.24 -19.66 -12.92
N SER A 61 -22.71 -18.51 -12.52
CA SER A 61 -21.39 -18.07 -13.00
C SER A 61 -20.32 -18.58 -12.04
N HIS A 62 -19.61 -19.62 -12.45
CA HIS A 62 -18.42 -20.10 -11.73
C HIS A 62 -17.17 -19.49 -12.34
N SER A 63 -16.14 -19.29 -11.52
CA SER A 63 -14.83 -18.84 -11.98
C SER A 63 -13.72 -19.68 -11.37
N PHE A 64 -12.61 -19.75 -12.07
CA PHE A 64 -11.36 -20.26 -11.55
C PHE A 64 -10.23 -19.30 -11.84
N GLU A 65 -9.14 -19.39 -11.07
CA GLU A 65 -8.02 -18.49 -11.12
C GLU A 65 -6.75 -19.25 -11.51
N ILE A 66 -6.03 -18.71 -12.48
CA ILE A 66 -4.70 -19.18 -12.86
C ILE A 66 -3.70 -18.21 -12.26
N TYR A 67 -2.90 -18.68 -11.30
CA TYR A 67 -1.80 -17.92 -10.71
C TYR A 67 -0.51 -18.20 -11.44
N TYR A 68 0.26 -17.17 -11.72
CA TYR A 68 1.59 -17.23 -12.36
C TYR A 68 2.61 -16.32 -11.65
N HIS A 69 2.51 -16.26 -10.33
CA HIS A 69 3.45 -15.50 -9.53
C HIS A 69 4.70 -16.31 -9.18
N GLN A 70 5.77 -15.60 -8.89
CA GLN A 70 6.99 -16.18 -8.34
C GLN A 70 6.91 -16.17 -6.81
N SER A 71 6.96 -17.34 -6.18
CA SER A 71 7.01 -17.43 -4.72
C SER A 71 8.35 -16.94 -4.19
N PHE A 72 8.36 -16.45 -2.95
CA PHE A 72 9.59 -15.98 -2.30
C PHE A 72 10.63 -17.11 -2.26
N GLY A 73 11.83 -16.83 -2.77
CA GLY A 73 12.94 -17.82 -2.84
C GLY A 73 12.92 -18.73 -4.06
N GLU A 74 11.90 -18.71 -4.91
CA GLU A 74 11.87 -19.47 -6.16
C GLU A 74 12.62 -18.74 -7.30
N LYS A 75 13.37 -19.49 -8.11
CA LYS A 75 14.10 -18.95 -9.26
C LYS A 75 13.24 -18.72 -10.50
N SER A 76 12.04 -19.32 -10.55
CA SER A 76 11.15 -19.24 -11.69
C SER A 76 9.69 -19.10 -11.26
N ARG A 77 8.89 -18.49 -12.12
CA ARG A 77 7.44 -18.47 -11.98
C ARG A 77 6.87 -19.85 -12.27
N LYS A 78 5.82 -20.21 -11.55
CA LYS A 78 5.05 -21.44 -11.76
C LYS A 78 3.59 -21.12 -11.96
N LEU A 79 2.90 -21.90 -12.77
CA LEU A 79 1.45 -21.85 -12.87
C LEU A 79 0.82 -22.68 -11.74
N LYS A 80 -0.18 -22.11 -11.11
CA LYS A 80 -1.01 -22.77 -10.12
C LYS A 80 -2.46 -22.46 -10.41
N LEU A 81 -3.27 -23.50 -10.52
CA LEU A 81 -4.70 -23.40 -10.65
C LEU A 81 -5.33 -23.34 -9.26
N ASN A 82 -6.22 -22.38 -9.07
CA ASN A 82 -7.02 -22.25 -7.87
C ASN A 82 -8.50 -22.24 -8.28
N PHE A 83 -9.26 -23.13 -7.65
CA PHE A 83 -10.71 -23.15 -7.78
C PHE A 83 -11.27 -22.38 -6.60
N GLY A 84 -12.05 -21.34 -6.86
CA GLY A 84 -12.79 -20.65 -5.81
C GLY A 84 -13.64 -21.65 -5.01
N CYS A 85 -13.99 -21.31 -3.79
CA CYS A 85 -14.83 -22.12 -2.90
C CYS A 85 -16.21 -22.33 -3.55
N PHE A 86 -16.32 -23.37 -4.35
CA PHE A 86 -17.60 -23.80 -4.91
C PHE A 86 -18.19 -24.83 -3.96
N GLY A 87 -19.46 -24.64 -3.63
CA GLY A 87 -20.22 -25.62 -2.87
C GLY A 87 -20.14 -26.99 -3.56
N SER A 88 -20.37 -28.06 -2.81
CA SER A 88 -20.38 -29.41 -3.32
C SER A 88 -21.33 -29.52 -4.53
N PHE A 89 -20.76 -29.81 -5.70
CA PHE A 89 -21.55 -30.16 -6.89
C PHE A 89 -22.08 -31.57 -6.74
N SER A 90 -23.37 -31.75 -7.04
CA SER A 90 -23.88 -33.11 -7.28
C SER A 90 -23.45 -33.58 -8.65
N SER A 91 -23.21 -34.87 -8.82
CA SER A 91 -22.84 -35.49 -10.10
C SER A 91 -23.87 -35.28 -11.23
N ASP A 92 -25.08 -34.89 -10.87
CA ASP A 92 -26.20 -34.68 -11.78
C ASP A 92 -26.44 -33.20 -12.11
N ASP A 93 -25.58 -32.31 -11.62
CA ASP A 93 -25.68 -30.87 -11.88
C ASP A 93 -25.04 -30.55 -13.25
N ALA A 94 -25.82 -29.96 -14.16
CA ALA A 94 -25.33 -29.52 -15.47
C ALA A 94 -24.10 -28.59 -15.35
N CYS A 95 -23.99 -27.87 -14.25
CA CYS A 95 -22.81 -27.08 -13.89
C CYS A 95 -21.57 -27.97 -13.65
N ALA A 96 -21.70 -29.14 -13.02
CA ALA A 96 -20.59 -30.04 -12.76
C ALA A 96 -20.01 -30.60 -14.05
N VAL A 97 -20.86 -30.96 -15.02
CA VAL A 97 -20.43 -31.44 -16.34
C VAL A 97 -19.70 -30.37 -17.11
N HIS A 98 -20.25 -29.15 -17.17
CA HIS A 98 -19.61 -28.00 -17.81
C HIS A 98 -18.27 -27.61 -17.13
N TYR A 99 -18.24 -27.70 -15.84
CA TYR A 99 -17.03 -27.44 -15.04
C TYR A 99 -15.95 -28.50 -15.33
N CYS A 100 -16.31 -29.78 -15.44
CA CYS A 100 -15.37 -30.87 -15.80
C CYS A 100 -14.85 -30.72 -17.22
N GLU A 101 -15.69 -30.31 -18.18
CA GLU A 101 -15.27 -30.03 -19.55
C GLU A 101 -14.30 -28.86 -19.62
N VAL A 102 -14.58 -27.73 -18.91
CA VAL A 102 -13.68 -26.59 -18.83
C VAL A 102 -12.38 -26.95 -18.12
N LEU A 103 -12.45 -27.76 -17.06
CA LEU A 103 -11.28 -28.28 -16.36
C LEU A 103 -10.41 -29.15 -17.25
N GLY A 104 -11.02 -30.07 -18.00
CA GLY A 104 -10.30 -30.91 -18.97
C GLY A 104 -9.60 -30.04 -20.02
N HIS A 105 -10.29 -29.02 -20.51
CA HIS A 105 -9.76 -28.08 -21.48
C HIS A 105 -8.62 -27.24 -20.89
N VAL A 106 -8.79 -26.71 -19.66
CA VAL A 106 -7.78 -25.93 -18.97
C VAL A 106 -6.58 -26.75 -18.52
N ALA A 107 -6.77 -27.99 -18.08
CA ALA A 107 -5.66 -28.89 -17.75
C ALA A 107 -4.79 -29.20 -18.98
N GLY A 108 -5.41 -29.38 -20.15
CA GLY A 108 -4.68 -29.46 -21.43
C GLY A 108 -3.95 -28.16 -21.79
N ILE A 109 -4.53 -27.02 -21.47
CA ILE A 109 -3.96 -25.69 -21.72
C ILE A 109 -2.86 -25.33 -20.72
N LEU A 110 -2.89 -25.82 -19.47
CA LEU A 110 -1.90 -25.44 -18.45
C LEU A 110 -0.47 -25.71 -18.88
N SER A 111 -0.18 -26.85 -19.47
CA SER A 111 1.16 -27.17 -19.99
C SER A 111 1.55 -26.23 -21.14
N PHE A 112 0.60 -25.91 -22.00
CA PHE A 112 0.77 -24.96 -23.09
C PHE A 112 0.95 -23.55 -22.57
N LEU A 113 0.14 -23.11 -21.58
CA LEU A 113 0.26 -21.81 -20.96
C LEU A 113 1.58 -21.65 -20.21
N GLU A 114 2.07 -22.68 -19.55
CA GLU A 114 3.38 -22.64 -18.90
C GLU A 114 4.48 -22.35 -19.92
N GLU A 115 4.43 -23.00 -21.07
CA GLU A 115 5.37 -22.74 -22.17
C GLU A 115 5.21 -21.33 -22.70
N TYR A 116 4.00 -20.91 -23.06
CA TYR A 116 3.73 -19.61 -23.69
C TYR A 116 3.81 -18.42 -22.76
N LEU A 117 3.42 -18.54 -21.49
CA LEU A 117 3.45 -17.42 -20.54
C LEU A 117 4.79 -17.30 -19.80
N LEU A 118 5.52 -18.40 -19.62
CA LEU A 118 6.69 -18.38 -18.74
C LEU A 118 8.00 -18.68 -19.46
N LYS A 119 7.99 -19.52 -20.50
CA LYS A 119 9.22 -20.00 -21.13
C LYS A 119 9.55 -19.32 -22.46
N ILE A 120 8.56 -18.83 -23.20
CA ILE A 120 8.82 -18.11 -24.45
C ILE A 120 9.63 -16.83 -24.15
N PRO A 121 10.71 -16.54 -24.91
CA PRO A 121 11.57 -15.38 -24.66
C PRO A 121 10.80 -14.05 -24.58
N LYS A 122 9.77 -13.87 -25.41
CA LYS A 122 8.93 -12.67 -25.41
C LYS A 122 8.14 -12.51 -24.10
N ALA A 123 7.53 -13.58 -23.61
CA ALA A 123 6.78 -13.57 -22.35
C ALA A 123 7.72 -13.30 -21.18
N LYS A 124 8.84 -14.01 -21.13
CA LYS A 124 9.88 -13.79 -20.11
C LYS A 124 10.37 -12.34 -20.12
N ALA A 125 10.65 -11.76 -21.28
CA ALA A 125 11.09 -10.37 -21.41
C ALA A 125 10.06 -9.37 -20.85
N LEU A 126 8.76 -9.62 -21.04
CA LEU A 126 7.68 -8.78 -20.49
C LEU A 126 7.59 -8.88 -18.96
N PHE A 127 7.70 -10.08 -18.40
CA PHE A 127 7.76 -10.27 -16.96
C PHE A 127 8.98 -9.58 -16.34
N ASP A 128 10.15 -9.79 -16.94
CA ASP A 128 11.41 -9.19 -16.47
C ASP A 128 11.35 -7.65 -16.56
N ALA A 129 10.81 -7.11 -17.64
CA ALA A 129 10.63 -5.66 -17.81
C ALA A 129 9.69 -5.08 -16.74
N TYR A 130 8.58 -5.75 -16.47
CA TYR A 130 7.64 -5.32 -15.43
C TYR A 130 8.25 -5.42 -14.02
N ASP A 131 8.89 -6.54 -13.69
CA ASP A 131 9.52 -6.75 -12.38
C ASP A 131 10.65 -5.74 -12.11
N ASN A 132 11.42 -5.39 -13.13
CA ASN A 132 12.45 -4.35 -13.04
C ASN A 132 11.82 -2.97 -12.83
N ALA A 133 10.86 -2.59 -13.66
CA ALA A 133 10.16 -1.32 -13.53
C ALA A 133 9.44 -1.17 -12.18
N ARG A 134 8.86 -2.25 -11.67
CA ARG A 134 8.22 -2.29 -10.33
C ARG A 134 9.24 -2.07 -9.22
N ARG A 135 10.42 -2.71 -9.29
CA ARG A 135 11.50 -2.52 -8.31
C ARG A 135 12.01 -1.08 -8.32
N GLU A 136 12.27 -0.51 -9.49
CA GLU A 136 12.72 0.87 -9.62
C GLU A 136 11.71 1.89 -9.09
N ALA A 137 10.42 1.73 -9.43
CA ALA A 137 9.37 2.58 -8.90
C ALA A 137 9.23 2.45 -7.37
N CYS A 138 9.42 1.24 -6.82
CA CYS A 138 9.41 1.00 -5.39
C CYS A 138 10.58 1.71 -4.69
N HIS A 139 11.80 1.61 -5.23
CA HIS A 139 12.97 2.32 -4.70
C HIS A 139 12.79 3.83 -4.72
N ALA A 140 12.32 4.39 -5.84
CA ALA A 140 12.04 5.83 -5.94
C ALA A 140 10.97 6.28 -4.94
N ARG A 141 9.94 5.46 -4.70
CA ARG A 141 8.91 5.72 -3.68
C ARG A 141 9.48 5.75 -2.26
N TYR A 142 10.36 4.82 -1.92
CA TYR A 142 11.00 4.79 -0.60
C TYR A 142 11.93 5.98 -0.41
N ALA A 143 12.76 6.31 -1.41
CA ALA A 143 13.62 7.49 -1.35
C ALA A 143 12.83 8.79 -1.12
N LEU A 144 11.69 8.96 -1.83
CA LEU A 144 10.79 10.08 -1.63
C LEU A 144 10.19 10.11 -0.21
N LYS A 145 9.74 8.95 0.28
CA LYS A 145 9.17 8.84 1.63
C LYS A 145 10.18 9.17 2.72
N ASP A 146 11.40 8.70 2.58
CA ASP A 146 12.48 8.96 3.54
C ASP A 146 12.85 10.46 3.56
N ALA A 147 12.97 11.08 2.37
CA ALA A 147 13.22 12.53 2.28
C ALA A 147 12.09 13.36 2.91
N GLN A 148 10.82 12.99 2.69
CA GLN A 148 9.67 13.65 3.32
C GLN A 148 9.66 13.47 4.85
N LEU A 149 10.11 12.31 5.34
CA LEU A 149 10.22 12.06 6.77
C LEU A 149 11.30 12.95 7.42
N GLU A 150 12.45 13.08 6.76
CA GLU A 150 13.54 13.95 7.24
C GLU A 150 13.14 15.44 7.22
N GLU A 151 12.45 15.89 6.17
CA GLU A 151 11.92 17.25 6.12
C GLU A 151 10.94 17.52 7.28
N ARG A 152 10.04 16.58 7.58
CA ARG A 152 9.13 16.70 8.73
C ARG A 152 9.87 16.75 10.06
N LYS A 153 10.86 15.88 10.26
CA LYS A 153 11.69 15.90 11.48
C LYS A 153 12.37 17.24 11.66
N HIS A 154 12.96 17.77 10.59
CA HIS A 154 13.62 19.07 10.63
C HIS A 154 12.63 20.21 10.93
N ALA A 155 11.46 20.22 10.31
CA ALA A 155 10.40 21.18 10.59
C ALA A 155 9.91 21.10 12.06
N ASP A 156 9.80 19.87 12.60
CA ASP A 156 9.43 19.65 14.00
C ASP A 156 10.52 20.12 14.96
N GLU A 157 11.80 19.94 14.63
CA GLU A 157 12.93 20.47 15.42
C GLU A 157 12.94 21.99 15.46
N ILE A 158 12.71 22.66 14.32
CA ILE A 158 12.58 24.12 14.26
C ILE A 158 11.42 24.58 15.17
N LYS A 159 10.25 23.96 15.04
CA LYS A 159 9.10 24.29 15.90
C LYS A 159 9.39 24.06 17.39
N LYS A 160 10.09 22.97 17.73
CA LYS A 160 10.52 22.71 19.12
C LYS A 160 11.43 23.81 19.63
N ALA A 161 12.39 24.25 18.83
CA ALA A 161 13.29 25.34 19.19
C ALA A 161 12.55 26.68 19.38
N GLU A 162 11.60 26.99 18.49
CA GLU A 162 10.74 28.19 18.61
C GLU A 162 9.88 28.15 19.88
N ILE A 163 9.27 27.01 20.21
CA ILE A 163 8.49 26.83 21.44
C ILE A 163 9.41 26.98 22.65
N ALA A 164 10.57 26.32 22.62
CA ALA A 164 11.55 26.39 23.72
C ALA A 164 12.01 27.83 23.99
N SER A 165 12.18 28.66 22.96
CA SER A 165 12.56 30.06 23.10
C SER A 165 11.48 30.93 23.76
N LYS A 166 10.21 30.56 23.66
CA LYS A 166 9.05 31.22 24.26
C LYS A 166 8.79 30.78 25.72
N ILE A 167 9.42 29.70 26.17
CA ILE A 167 9.28 29.19 27.52
C ILE A 167 10.17 30.03 28.45
N ALA A 168 9.57 30.96 29.17
CA ALA A 168 10.24 31.83 30.13
C ALA A 168 9.47 31.87 31.45
N VAL A 169 10.15 32.22 32.54
CA VAL A 169 9.49 32.49 33.83
C VAL A 169 8.52 33.64 33.65
N GLY A 170 7.29 33.46 34.09
CA GLY A 170 6.20 34.41 33.90
C GLY A 170 5.34 34.14 32.66
N ALA A 171 5.78 33.29 31.72
CA ALA A 171 4.95 32.93 30.57
C ALA A 171 3.69 32.19 31.01
N LYS A 172 2.57 32.50 30.35
CA LYS A 172 1.29 31.86 30.59
C LYS A 172 1.08 30.75 29.60
N VAL A 173 0.61 29.61 30.08
CA VAL A 173 0.30 28.42 29.25
C VAL A 173 -1.15 28.01 29.43
N VAL A 174 -1.90 27.97 28.35
CA VAL A 174 -3.27 27.45 28.33
C VAL A 174 -3.16 25.93 28.29
N VAL A 175 -3.46 25.28 29.40
CA VAL A 175 -3.42 23.82 29.54
C VAL A 175 -4.75 23.15 29.28
N SER A 176 -5.84 23.92 29.27
CA SER A 176 -7.16 23.46 28.87
C SER A 176 -7.92 24.60 28.18
N LYS A 177 -8.32 24.34 26.94
CA LYS A 177 -9.10 25.35 26.18
C LYS A 177 -10.54 25.37 26.69
N LYS A 178 -11.17 26.55 26.66
CA LYS A 178 -12.57 26.74 27.03
C LYS A 178 -13.46 25.82 26.18
N SER A 179 -14.28 25.01 26.83
CA SER A 179 -15.28 24.17 26.18
C SER A 179 -16.66 24.50 26.76
N ARG A 180 -17.72 23.91 26.16
CA ARG A 180 -19.11 24.10 26.67
C ARG A 180 -19.27 23.70 28.16
N TRP A 181 -18.36 22.83 28.64
CA TRP A 181 -18.46 22.21 29.96
C TRP A 181 -17.31 22.61 30.92
N ASN A 182 -16.22 23.18 30.40
CA ASN A 182 -15.03 23.53 31.19
C ASN A 182 -14.54 24.93 30.88
N ASN A 183 -14.13 25.66 31.91
CA ASN A 183 -13.42 26.92 31.74
C ASN A 183 -12.00 26.72 31.23
N GLU A 184 -11.48 27.74 30.58
CA GLU A 184 -10.07 27.78 30.21
C GLU A 184 -9.19 27.76 31.46
N ILE A 185 -8.18 26.87 31.45
CA ILE A 185 -7.21 26.78 32.54
C ILE A 185 -5.89 27.32 32.01
N VAL A 186 -5.48 28.42 32.59
CA VAL A 186 -4.19 29.09 32.29
C VAL A 186 -3.26 28.90 33.49
N LYS A 187 -2.03 28.43 33.24
CA LYS A 187 -1.01 28.29 34.25
C LYS A 187 0.18 29.19 33.95
N THR A 188 0.79 29.74 34.97
CA THR A 188 1.95 30.63 34.86
C THR A 188 3.23 29.87 35.20
N ILE A 189 4.23 29.96 34.34
CA ILE A 189 5.54 29.34 34.60
C ILE A 189 6.21 30.12 35.74
N GLY A 190 6.40 29.45 36.88
CA GLY A 190 7.01 30.01 38.08
C GLY A 190 8.52 29.82 38.15
N HIS A 191 9.00 28.66 37.75
CA HIS A 191 10.43 28.33 37.76
C HIS A 191 10.77 27.35 36.66
N ILE A 192 11.97 27.48 36.10
CA ILE A 192 12.48 26.62 35.03
C ILE A 192 13.82 26.05 35.46
N THR A 193 13.96 24.74 35.35
CA THR A 193 15.25 24.05 35.47
C THR A 193 15.64 23.50 34.09
N GLU A 194 16.80 22.88 33.97
CA GLU A 194 17.26 22.27 32.74
C GLU A 194 16.21 21.27 32.14
N LYS A 195 15.61 20.45 33.01
CA LYS A 195 14.72 19.36 32.59
C LYS A 195 13.26 19.56 32.97
N ASN A 196 12.93 20.45 33.88
CA ASN A 196 11.58 20.58 34.43
C ASN A 196 11.12 22.03 34.49
N ILE A 197 9.81 22.19 34.48
CA ILE A 197 9.08 23.44 34.67
C ILE A 197 8.16 23.27 35.87
N LEU A 198 8.08 24.30 36.71
CA LEU A 198 7.11 24.39 37.78
C LEU A 198 6.14 25.50 37.46
N PHE A 199 4.85 25.19 37.47
CA PHE A 199 3.81 26.20 37.41
C PHE A 199 3.50 26.73 38.79
N LYS A 200 3.19 28.02 38.89
CA LYS A 200 2.87 28.67 40.17
C LYS A 200 1.66 28.05 40.84
N GLU A 201 0.70 27.61 40.02
CA GLU A 201 -0.57 27.04 40.43
C GLU A 201 -0.50 25.56 40.86
N ASP A 202 0.59 24.84 40.57
CA ASP A 202 0.71 23.40 40.80
C ASP A 202 1.40 22.97 42.09
N TYR A 203 1.61 23.87 43.05
CA TYR A 203 2.18 23.61 44.40
C TYR A 203 3.35 22.60 44.38
N GLY A 204 4.36 22.88 43.57
CA GLY A 204 5.59 22.07 43.50
C GLY A 204 5.54 20.83 42.58
N LYS A 205 4.43 20.56 41.91
CA LYS A 205 4.37 19.54 40.89
C LYS A 205 5.23 19.93 39.69
N ARG A 206 6.15 19.04 39.30
CA ARG A 206 7.07 19.24 38.18
C ARG A 206 6.48 18.71 36.89
N THR A 207 6.52 19.50 35.83
CA THR A 207 6.22 19.07 34.46
C THR A 207 7.52 18.99 33.69
N LYS A 208 7.78 17.91 32.97
CA LYS A 208 8.97 17.80 32.12
C LYS A 208 8.91 18.82 31.00
N LYS A 209 10.04 19.48 30.71
CA LYS A 209 10.14 20.48 29.64
C LYS A 209 9.74 19.90 28.27
N ASP A 210 10.18 18.65 27.98
CA ASP A 210 9.83 17.95 26.74
C ASP A 210 8.34 17.62 26.66
N GLU A 211 7.69 17.32 27.79
CA GLU A 211 6.25 17.07 27.86
C GLU A 211 5.45 18.35 27.58
N LEU A 212 5.88 19.49 28.11
CA LEU A 212 5.28 20.79 27.78
C LEU A 212 5.38 21.07 26.27
N ILE A 213 6.58 20.93 25.70
CA ILE A 213 6.83 21.15 24.27
C ILE A 213 5.97 20.20 23.43
N ALA A 214 5.91 18.91 23.78
CA ALA A 214 5.09 17.93 23.08
C ALA A 214 3.58 18.25 23.12
N ASN A 215 3.09 18.72 24.27
CA ASN A 215 1.69 19.14 24.40
C ASN A 215 1.36 20.38 23.56
N ILE A 216 2.29 21.32 23.45
CA ILE A 216 2.12 22.50 22.58
C ILE A 216 2.17 22.10 21.11
N LEU A 217 3.12 21.28 20.70
CA LEU A 217 3.21 20.76 19.31
C LEU A 217 1.97 20.01 18.87
N SER A 218 1.35 19.27 19.80
CA SER A 218 0.11 18.52 19.52
C SER A 218 -1.16 19.39 19.65
N ASN A 219 -1.04 20.70 19.81
CA ASN A 219 -2.14 21.67 20.05
C ASN A 219 -3.02 21.36 21.27
N LYS A 220 -2.53 20.56 22.20
CA LYS A 220 -3.20 20.32 23.49
C LYS A 220 -3.06 21.52 24.43
N TRP A 221 -1.88 22.13 24.42
CA TRP A 221 -1.56 23.34 25.21
C TRP A 221 -1.12 24.47 24.28
N GLU A 222 -1.16 25.70 24.76
CA GLU A 222 -0.81 26.89 24.00
C GLU A 222 -0.12 27.89 24.89
N ILE A 223 0.94 28.58 24.40
CA ILE A 223 1.54 29.69 25.09
C ILE A 223 0.68 30.92 24.81
N ALA A 224 0.08 31.49 25.86
CA ALA A 224 -0.70 32.71 25.71
C ALA A 224 0.24 33.90 25.35
N ALA A 225 -0.23 34.70 24.40
CA ALA A 225 0.48 35.88 23.96
C ALA A 225 0.56 36.96 25.07
#